data_704bab985a276752b83daa5b33e41a4a
#
_entry.id   704bab985a276752b83daa5b33e41a4a
#
_cell.length_a   1.000
_cell.length_b   1.000
_cell.length_c   1.000
_cell.angle_alpha   90.00
_cell.angle_beta   90.00
_cell.angle_gamma   90.00
#
_symmetry.space_group_name_H-M   'P 1'
#
loop_
_entity.id
_entity.type
_entity.pdbx_description
1 polymer ?
#
loop_
_entity_poly.entity_id
_entity_poly.type
_entity_poly.pdbx_seq_one_letter_code
_entity_poly.pdbx_strand_id
1 'polypeptide(L)'
;MKQTLYTLALVAALAVPMAAQAQSLKIEKPWARATAPGAAVGGGFLTVHNPGTSGDRLVAASSPVSARMELHEMAMEKDVMRMREVKAMEIPAGGTLELRPGGYHLMFMELKAPLKQGEKVPVTLKFEKAGEVKVELAVEGMGAGASHDSGHGSGKDGTHGTMKKH
;
A
#
# COMPACT_ATOMS: atom_id res chain seq x y z
N MET A 1 27.24 35.09 68.44
CA MET A 1 26.05 34.50 67.86
C MET A 1 26.14 34.71 66.36
N LYS A 2 26.54 33.71 65.63
CA LYS A 2 26.67 33.74 64.14
C LYS A 2 25.59 32.81 63.54
N GLN A 3 24.58 33.42 62.94
CA GLN A 3 23.53 32.65 62.21
C GLN A 3 24.00 32.37 60.77
N THR A 4 24.20 31.16 60.47
CA THR A 4 24.54 30.64 59.12
C THR A 4 23.24 30.36 58.37
N LEU A 5 22.90 31.16 57.36
CA LEU A 5 21.76 30.98 56.48
C LEU A 5 22.16 29.97 55.39
N TYR A 6 21.58 28.78 55.41
CA TYR A 6 21.68 27.80 54.33
C TYR A 6 20.60 28.11 53.29
N THR A 7 21.01 28.64 52.14
CA THR A 7 20.16 28.82 50.96
C THR A 7 20.05 27.46 50.23
N LEU A 8 18.87 26.82 50.33
CA LEU A 8 18.54 25.61 49.62
C LEU A 8 18.16 25.97 48.16
N ALA A 9 19.05 25.75 47.20
CA ALA A 9 18.78 25.93 45.77
C ALA A 9 17.94 24.77 45.28
N LEU A 10 16.65 25.03 45.02
CA LEU A 10 15.72 24.07 44.39
C LEU A 10 15.98 24.07 42.89
N VAL A 11 16.68 23.03 42.39
CA VAL A 11 16.85 22.79 40.95
C VAL A 11 15.58 22.12 40.44
N ALA A 12 14.68 22.89 39.85
CA ALA A 12 13.51 22.36 39.13
C ALA A 12 14.00 21.78 37.79
N ALA A 13 14.06 20.44 37.71
CA ALA A 13 14.30 19.74 36.47
C ALA A 13 13.08 19.90 35.53
N LEU A 14 13.20 20.75 34.53
CA LEU A 14 12.22 20.87 33.45
C LEU A 14 12.27 19.57 32.60
N ALA A 15 11.37 18.65 32.86
CA ALA A 15 11.11 17.53 31.97
C ALA A 15 10.47 18.07 30.69
N VAL A 16 11.27 18.27 29.66
CA VAL A 16 10.77 18.56 28.30
C VAL A 16 10.08 17.32 27.79
N PRO A 17 8.77 17.33 27.50
CA PRO A 17 8.16 16.18 26.85
C PRO A 17 8.79 16.03 25.47
N MET A 18 9.49 14.92 25.22
CA MET A 18 9.88 14.51 23.88
C MET A 18 8.58 14.26 23.13
N ALA A 19 8.15 15.24 22.33
CA ALA A 19 7.11 15.03 21.34
C ALA A 19 7.61 13.92 20.41
N ALA A 20 7.02 12.74 20.52
CA ALA A 20 7.22 11.68 19.56
C ALA A 20 6.84 12.27 18.20
N GLN A 21 7.82 12.51 17.35
CA GLN A 21 7.56 12.97 15.98
C GLN A 21 6.81 11.84 15.29
N ALA A 22 5.52 12.04 15.08
CA ALA A 22 4.71 11.14 14.29
C ALA A 22 5.38 10.99 12.93
N GLN A 23 5.80 9.76 12.62
CA GLN A 23 6.48 9.43 11.38
C GLN A 23 5.48 9.61 10.24
N SER A 24 5.61 10.68 9.45
CA SER A 24 4.69 10.97 8.35
C SER A 24 5.01 10.07 7.16
N LEU A 25 4.34 8.93 7.07
CA LEU A 25 4.37 8.07 5.89
C LEU A 25 3.69 8.80 4.72
N LYS A 26 4.25 8.67 3.52
CA LYS A 26 3.70 9.25 2.31
C LYS A 26 3.03 8.16 1.49
N ILE A 27 1.73 8.31 1.22
CA ILE A 27 0.96 7.39 0.41
C ILE A 27 0.86 7.94 -1.01
N GLU A 28 1.19 7.12 -1.99
CA GLU A 28 1.14 7.49 -3.41
C GLU A 28 0.31 6.51 -4.21
N LYS A 29 -0.31 7.02 -5.27
CA LYS A 29 -1.09 6.25 -6.27
C LYS A 29 -2.07 5.25 -5.64
N PRO A 30 -2.93 5.66 -4.70
CA PRO A 30 -3.94 4.77 -4.14
C PRO A 30 -5.03 4.48 -5.17
N TRP A 31 -5.22 3.21 -5.53
CA TRP A 31 -6.26 2.80 -6.47
C TRP A 31 -6.84 1.43 -6.13
N ALA A 32 -8.04 1.15 -6.59
CA ALA A 32 -8.69 -0.15 -6.49
C ALA A 32 -9.13 -0.60 -7.88
N ARG A 33 -9.20 -1.90 -8.11
CA ARG A 33 -9.71 -2.43 -9.38
C ARG A 33 -11.23 -2.50 -9.34
N ALA A 34 -11.89 -2.03 -10.41
CA ALA A 34 -13.32 -2.20 -10.59
C ALA A 34 -13.69 -3.68 -10.56
N THR A 35 -14.86 -4.00 -10.02
CA THR A 35 -15.33 -5.37 -9.88
C THR A 35 -16.61 -5.61 -10.71
N ALA A 36 -16.82 -6.85 -11.13
CA ALA A 36 -18.06 -7.25 -11.76
C ALA A 36 -19.24 -7.16 -10.79
N PRO A 37 -20.48 -7.01 -11.30
CA PRO A 37 -21.66 -7.14 -10.47
C PRO A 37 -21.71 -8.47 -9.73
N GLY A 38 -22.00 -8.44 -8.43
CA GLY A 38 -22.03 -9.63 -7.57
C GLY A 38 -20.66 -10.15 -7.11
N ALA A 39 -19.57 -9.48 -7.43
CA ALA A 39 -18.26 -9.84 -6.90
C ALA A 39 -18.23 -9.68 -5.37
N ALA A 40 -17.82 -10.72 -4.66
CA ALA A 40 -17.69 -10.70 -3.21
C ALA A 40 -16.36 -10.10 -2.73
N VAL A 41 -15.36 -10.00 -3.61
CA VAL A 41 -14.01 -9.53 -3.27
C VAL A 41 -13.50 -8.50 -4.27
N GLY A 42 -12.58 -7.64 -3.82
CA GLY A 42 -11.91 -6.64 -4.64
C GLY A 42 -10.46 -6.41 -4.21
N GLY A 43 -9.63 -5.91 -5.13
CA GLY A 43 -8.23 -5.62 -4.88
C GLY A 43 -7.96 -4.12 -4.76
N GLY A 44 -7.10 -3.74 -3.80
CA GLY A 44 -6.61 -2.38 -3.62
C GLY A 44 -5.09 -2.31 -3.60
N PHE A 45 -4.54 -1.22 -4.13
CA PHE A 45 -3.12 -1.05 -4.39
C PHE A 45 -2.68 0.37 -4.06
N LEU A 46 -1.46 0.54 -3.62
CA LEU A 46 -0.86 1.85 -3.31
C LEU A 46 0.65 1.68 -3.05
N THR A 47 1.35 2.78 -2.96
CA THR A 47 2.74 2.81 -2.54
C THR A 47 2.87 3.60 -1.24
N VAL A 48 3.62 3.08 -0.28
CA VAL A 48 3.93 3.73 0.99
C VAL A 48 5.40 4.05 1.03
N HIS A 49 5.75 5.33 1.13
CA HIS A 49 7.13 5.78 1.38
C HIS A 49 7.31 6.13 2.85
N ASN A 50 8.37 5.63 3.43
CA ASN A 50 8.78 5.92 4.78
C ASN A 50 10.03 6.81 4.77
N PRO A 51 9.92 8.13 4.87
CA PRO A 51 11.07 9.02 4.89
C PRO A 51 11.81 9.03 6.25
N GLY A 52 11.25 8.35 7.24
CA GLY A 52 11.80 8.31 8.60
C GLY A 52 13.03 7.41 8.75
N THR A 53 13.69 7.56 9.89
CA THR A 53 14.90 6.78 10.25
C THR A 53 14.61 5.45 10.94
N SER A 54 13.35 5.16 11.23
CA SER A 54 12.91 3.87 11.78
C SER A 54 11.88 3.19 10.87
N GLY A 55 11.95 1.87 10.75
CA GLY A 55 10.97 1.08 10.01
C GLY A 55 9.59 1.13 10.67
N ASP A 56 8.54 0.88 9.87
CA ASP A 56 7.15 0.73 10.31
C ASP A 56 6.55 -0.51 9.67
N ARG A 57 5.32 -0.83 9.98
CA ARG A 57 4.57 -1.95 9.40
C ARG A 57 3.12 -1.57 9.15
N LEU A 58 2.58 -1.91 7.98
CA LEU A 58 1.15 -1.92 7.75
C LEU A 58 0.58 -3.20 8.39
N VAL A 59 -0.30 -3.05 9.38
CA VAL A 59 -0.82 -4.17 10.19
C VAL A 59 -2.31 -4.43 10.00
N ALA A 60 -3.06 -3.47 9.46
CA ALA A 60 -4.48 -3.65 9.13
C ALA A 60 -4.94 -2.61 8.11
N ALA A 61 -6.08 -2.91 7.49
CA ALA A 61 -6.84 -1.96 6.69
C ALA A 61 -8.34 -2.17 6.96
N SER A 62 -9.13 -1.12 6.75
CA SER A 62 -10.58 -1.19 6.84
C SER A 62 -11.25 -0.24 5.85
N SER A 63 -12.47 -0.58 5.43
CA SER A 63 -13.27 0.25 4.54
C SER A 63 -14.76 0.03 4.81
N PRO A 64 -15.60 1.08 4.71
CA PRO A 64 -17.05 0.93 4.87
C PRO A 64 -17.72 0.14 3.73
N VAL A 65 -17.05 -0.03 2.58
CA VAL A 65 -17.59 -0.73 1.39
C VAL A 65 -17.49 -2.25 1.47
N SER A 66 -16.78 -2.79 2.44
CA SER A 66 -16.64 -4.24 2.67
C SER A 66 -16.86 -4.59 4.14
N ALA A 67 -17.13 -5.86 4.44
CA ALA A 67 -17.26 -6.31 5.83
C ALA A 67 -15.91 -6.31 6.57
N ARG A 68 -14.83 -6.65 5.85
CA ARG A 68 -13.46 -6.61 6.35
C ARG A 68 -12.47 -6.41 5.20
N MET A 69 -11.24 -6.05 5.57
CA MET A 69 -10.11 -6.03 4.65
C MET A 69 -9.00 -6.93 5.18
N GLU A 70 -8.27 -7.54 4.26
CA GLU A 70 -7.14 -8.42 4.55
C GLU A 70 -5.90 -7.93 3.81
N LEU A 71 -4.73 -8.20 4.38
CA LEU A 71 -3.43 -7.95 3.77
C LEU A 71 -2.98 -9.23 3.09
N HIS A 72 -2.73 -9.20 1.79
CA HIS A 72 -2.38 -10.38 1.01
C HIS A 72 -1.05 -10.23 0.28
N GLU A 73 -0.40 -11.36 0.06
CA GLU A 73 0.81 -11.49 -0.73
C GLU A 73 0.62 -12.55 -1.81
N MET A 74 1.08 -12.24 -3.03
CA MET A 74 1.30 -13.25 -4.06
C MET A 74 2.74 -13.75 -3.97
N ALA A 75 2.93 -15.01 -3.65
CA ALA A 75 4.24 -15.63 -3.54
C ALA A 75 4.36 -16.84 -4.47
N MET A 76 5.55 -17.04 -5.03
CA MET A 76 5.87 -18.23 -5.81
C MET A 76 6.24 -19.36 -4.85
N GLU A 77 5.46 -20.44 -4.86
CA GLU A 77 5.74 -21.66 -4.09
C GLU A 77 5.80 -22.87 -5.05
N LYS A 78 6.98 -23.50 -5.18
CA LYS A 78 7.18 -24.66 -6.04
C LYS A 78 6.62 -24.46 -7.46
N ASP A 79 6.99 -23.34 -8.09
CA ASP A 79 6.56 -22.92 -9.44
C ASP A 79 5.06 -22.64 -9.59
N VAL A 80 4.32 -22.48 -8.48
CA VAL A 80 2.92 -22.08 -8.47
C VAL A 80 2.76 -20.75 -7.72
N MET A 81 2.11 -19.78 -8.36
CA MET A 81 1.73 -18.52 -7.70
C MET A 81 0.61 -18.80 -6.70
N ARG A 82 0.86 -18.51 -5.44
CA ARG A 82 -0.12 -18.64 -4.35
C ARG A 82 -0.38 -17.31 -3.70
N MET A 83 -1.64 -17.04 -3.46
CA MET A 83 -2.08 -15.91 -2.65
C MET A 83 -2.27 -16.37 -1.21
N ARG A 84 -1.72 -15.61 -0.27
CA ARG A 84 -1.88 -15.87 1.17
C ARG A 84 -2.10 -14.58 1.94
N GLU A 85 -2.84 -14.66 3.02
CA GLU A 85 -2.95 -13.58 3.99
C GLU A 85 -1.65 -13.44 4.78
N VAL A 86 -1.23 -12.20 5.02
CA VAL A 86 -0.11 -11.85 5.88
C VAL A 86 -0.56 -10.96 7.03
N LYS A 87 0.06 -11.11 8.20
CA LYS A 87 -0.31 -10.33 9.39
C LYS A 87 0.20 -8.90 9.35
N ALA A 88 1.26 -8.65 8.62
CA ALA A 88 1.86 -7.33 8.47
C ALA A 88 2.72 -7.26 7.20
N MET A 89 2.90 -6.05 6.70
CA MET A 89 3.81 -5.74 5.58
C MET A 89 4.85 -4.74 6.06
N GLU A 90 6.13 -5.11 5.96
CA GLU A 90 7.26 -4.31 6.44
C GLU A 90 7.51 -3.08 5.56
N ILE A 91 7.81 -1.95 6.19
CA ILE A 91 8.18 -0.70 5.55
C ILE A 91 9.53 -0.27 6.13
N PRO A 92 10.65 -0.51 5.43
CA PRO A 92 11.97 -0.15 5.94
C PRO A 92 12.13 1.33 6.22
N ALA A 93 13.04 1.69 7.11
CA ALA A 93 13.47 3.09 7.30
C ALA A 93 14.05 3.64 6.00
N GLY A 94 13.62 4.82 5.57
CA GLY A 94 13.99 5.43 4.30
C GLY A 94 13.53 4.64 3.07
N GLY A 95 12.70 3.61 3.26
CA GLY A 95 12.29 2.67 2.22
C GLY A 95 10.87 2.83 1.73
N THR A 96 10.45 1.86 0.93
CA THR A 96 9.16 1.87 0.25
C THR A 96 8.52 0.49 0.33
N LEU A 97 7.21 0.45 0.62
CA LEU A 97 6.36 -0.71 0.45
C LEU A 97 5.45 -0.47 -0.77
N GLU A 98 5.52 -1.34 -1.76
CA GLU A 98 4.68 -1.28 -2.95
C GLU A 98 3.63 -2.40 -2.91
N LEU A 99 2.35 -2.00 -2.92
CA LEU A 99 1.22 -2.90 -3.11
C LEU A 99 0.79 -2.81 -4.57
N ARG A 100 0.94 -3.91 -5.32
CA ARG A 100 0.70 -3.99 -6.76
C ARG A 100 0.12 -5.34 -7.16
N PRO A 101 -0.54 -5.43 -8.32
CA PRO A 101 -0.96 -6.72 -8.87
C PRO A 101 0.23 -7.70 -8.98
N GLY A 102 0.03 -8.93 -8.55
CA GLY A 102 1.08 -9.96 -8.53
C GLY A 102 2.08 -9.87 -7.37
N GLY A 103 1.90 -8.94 -6.43
CA GLY A 103 2.70 -8.78 -5.22
C GLY A 103 1.82 -8.62 -3.97
N TYR A 104 2.26 -7.76 -3.06
CA TYR A 104 1.42 -7.34 -1.93
C TYR A 104 0.19 -6.57 -2.42
N HIS A 105 -0.94 -6.76 -1.76
CA HIS A 105 -2.18 -6.04 -2.07
C HIS A 105 -3.15 -6.05 -0.89
N LEU A 106 -4.10 -5.12 -0.92
CA LEU A 106 -5.26 -5.10 -0.03
C LEU A 106 -6.39 -5.90 -0.66
N MET A 107 -7.05 -6.75 0.13
CA MET A 107 -8.27 -7.44 -0.29
C MET A 107 -9.47 -6.90 0.45
N PHE A 108 -10.44 -6.38 -0.29
CA PHE A 108 -11.80 -6.13 0.20
C PHE A 108 -12.54 -7.46 0.23
N MET A 109 -13.01 -7.86 1.41
CA MET A 109 -13.76 -9.10 1.60
C MET A 109 -15.22 -8.79 1.87
N GLU A 110 -16.12 -9.58 1.27
CA GLU A 110 -17.56 -9.39 1.42
C GLU A 110 -17.99 -7.95 1.05
N LEU A 111 -17.72 -7.57 -0.21
CA LEU A 111 -18.13 -6.29 -0.76
C LEU A 111 -19.65 -6.12 -0.67
N LYS A 112 -20.09 -4.97 -0.15
CA LYS A 112 -21.51 -4.62 -0.05
C LYS A 112 -22.13 -4.21 -1.37
N ALA A 113 -21.31 -3.73 -2.31
CA ALA A 113 -21.66 -3.35 -3.66
C ALA A 113 -20.42 -3.46 -4.58
N PRO A 114 -20.60 -3.59 -5.90
CA PRO A 114 -19.49 -3.55 -6.85
C PRO A 114 -18.71 -2.25 -6.76
N LEU A 115 -17.38 -2.32 -6.89
CA LEU A 115 -16.52 -1.16 -7.07
C LEU A 115 -16.63 -0.70 -8.52
N LYS A 116 -17.15 0.50 -8.76
CA LYS A 116 -17.39 1.03 -10.11
C LYS A 116 -16.27 1.96 -10.53
N GLN A 117 -15.78 1.80 -11.74
CA GLN A 117 -14.77 2.69 -12.32
C GLN A 117 -15.19 4.16 -12.22
N GLY A 118 -14.23 5.01 -11.82
CA GLY A 118 -14.43 6.44 -11.63
C GLY A 118 -14.91 6.84 -10.23
N GLU A 119 -15.34 5.89 -9.40
CA GLU A 119 -15.65 6.13 -7.99
C GLU A 119 -14.37 6.22 -7.13
N LYS A 120 -14.54 6.73 -5.91
CA LYS A 120 -13.49 6.73 -4.88
C LYS A 120 -13.94 5.89 -3.70
N VAL A 121 -13.03 5.08 -3.18
CA VAL A 121 -13.28 4.19 -2.06
C VAL A 121 -12.46 4.64 -0.86
N PRO A 122 -13.10 5.03 0.26
CA PRO A 122 -12.39 5.39 1.47
C PRO A 122 -11.81 4.14 2.13
N VAL A 123 -10.53 4.20 2.49
CA VAL A 123 -9.81 3.16 3.22
C VAL A 123 -9.04 3.79 4.38
N THR A 124 -9.10 3.15 5.53
CA THR A 124 -8.25 3.46 6.68
C THR A 124 -7.16 2.41 6.76
N LEU A 125 -5.91 2.84 6.59
CA LEU A 125 -4.71 2.02 6.77
C LEU A 125 -4.24 2.16 8.22
N LYS A 126 -3.89 1.06 8.88
CA LYS A 126 -3.35 1.08 10.23
C LYS A 126 -1.89 0.63 10.22
N PHE A 127 -1.02 1.55 10.59
CA PHE A 127 0.40 1.32 10.77
C PHE A 127 0.74 1.10 12.25
N GLU A 128 1.78 0.33 12.51
CA GLU A 128 2.16 -0.01 13.89
C GLU A 128 2.64 1.21 14.67
N LYS A 129 3.43 2.08 14.04
CA LYS A 129 4.02 3.28 14.66
C LYS A 129 3.33 4.57 14.23
N ALA A 130 3.10 4.75 12.92
CA ALA A 130 2.47 5.95 12.39
C ALA A 130 0.96 6.04 12.71
N GLY A 131 0.33 4.93 13.16
CA GLY A 131 -1.08 4.92 13.49
C GLY A 131 -2.00 4.82 12.27
N GLU A 132 -3.17 5.45 12.34
CA GLU A 132 -4.18 5.38 11.28
C GLU A 132 -4.01 6.50 10.25
N VAL A 133 -4.01 6.12 8.98
CA VAL A 133 -3.96 7.02 7.83
C VAL A 133 -5.16 6.74 6.93
N LYS A 134 -5.97 7.76 6.69
CA LYS A 134 -7.14 7.68 5.79
C LYS A 134 -6.72 8.05 4.37
N VAL A 135 -7.12 7.24 3.40
CA VAL A 135 -6.85 7.45 1.98
C VAL A 135 -8.11 7.18 1.17
N GLU A 136 -8.18 7.75 -0.02
CA GLU A 136 -9.22 7.44 -1.01
C GLU A 136 -8.57 6.71 -2.20
N LEU A 137 -9.01 5.48 -2.47
CA LEU A 137 -8.58 4.72 -3.62
C LEU A 137 -9.44 5.08 -4.82
N ALA A 138 -8.83 5.59 -5.89
CA ALA A 138 -9.53 5.77 -7.17
C ALA A 138 -9.85 4.41 -7.78
N VAL A 139 -11.10 4.17 -8.16
CA VAL A 139 -11.48 2.91 -8.81
C VAL A 139 -11.13 2.98 -10.29
N GLU A 140 -10.17 2.18 -10.70
CA GLU A 140 -9.74 2.03 -12.09
C GLU A 140 -10.42 0.84 -12.77
N GLY A 141 -10.31 0.75 -14.10
CA GLY A 141 -10.96 -0.31 -14.88
C GLY A 141 -10.53 -1.73 -14.46
N MET A 142 -11.33 -2.74 -14.81
CA MET A 142 -11.07 -4.15 -14.50
C MET A 142 -9.74 -4.67 -15.08
N GLY A 143 -9.26 -4.10 -16.17
CA GLY A 143 -7.96 -4.41 -16.78
C GLY A 143 -6.79 -3.63 -16.19
N ALA A 144 -7.01 -2.72 -15.25
CA ALA A 144 -5.93 -1.90 -14.68
C ALA A 144 -4.89 -2.77 -13.96
N GLY A 145 -3.62 -2.41 -14.10
CA GLY A 145 -2.50 -3.13 -13.50
C GLY A 145 -2.20 -4.51 -14.13
N ALA A 146 -2.88 -4.90 -15.19
CA ALA A 146 -2.40 -5.99 -16.02
C ALA A 146 -1.15 -5.48 -16.75
N SER A 147 0.02 -5.99 -16.40
CA SER A 147 1.24 -5.73 -17.15
C SER A 147 1.03 -6.29 -18.56
N HIS A 148 0.88 -5.40 -19.53
CA HIS A 148 1.12 -5.73 -20.92
C HIS A 148 2.63 -5.97 -21.08
N ASP A 149 3.11 -7.13 -20.71
CA ASP A 149 4.35 -7.66 -21.27
C ASP A 149 4.03 -8.12 -22.71
N SER A 150 3.70 -7.13 -23.53
CA SER A 150 3.65 -7.28 -24.97
C SER A 150 5.09 -7.20 -25.46
N GLY A 151 5.78 -8.33 -25.38
CA GLY A 151 6.94 -8.57 -26.20
C GLY A 151 6.55 -8.38 -27.66
N HIS A 152 6.64 -7.15 -28.15
CA HIS A 152 6.52 -6.82 -29.57
C HIS A 152 7.77 -7.36 -30.27
N GLY A 153 7.69 -8.65 -30.64
CA GLY A 153 8.51 -9.19 -31.71
C GLY A 153 8.08 -8.54 -33.02
N SER A 154 8.72 -7.41 -33.34
CA SER A 154 8.63 -6.77 -34.65
C SER A 154 9.34 -7.66 -35.67
N GLY A 155 8.64 -8.68 -36.18
CA GLY A 155 9.03 -9.43 -37.37
C GLY A 155 8.62 -8.66 -38.61
N LYS A 156 9.39 -7.66 -38.99
CA LYS A 156 9.44 -7.22 -40.40
C LYS A 156 10.28 -8.22 -41.15
N ASP A 157 9.70 -8.88 -42.14
CA ASP A 157 10.24 -9.04 -43.47
C ASP A 157 9.31 -9.95 -44.26
N GLY A 158 8.44 -9.33 -45.03
CA GLY A 158 7.71 -9.94 -46.13
C GLY A 158 8.19 -9.35 -47.46
N THR A 159 9.33 -9.80 -47.93
CA THR A 159 9.82 -9.47 -49.29
C THR A 159 8.93 -10.18 -50.30
N HIS A 160 8.09 -9.41 -50.99
CA HIS A 160 7.34 -9.88 -52.15
C HIS A 160 8.32 -10.01 -53.33
N GLY A 161 8.72 -11.25 -53.57
CA GLY A 161 9.39 -11.63 -54.83
C GLY A 161 8.36 -11.80 -55.93
N THR A 162 8.40 -10.87 -56.88
CA THR A 162 7.66 -10.88 -58.13
C THR A 162 8.19 -11.99 -59.04
N MET A 163 7.42 -13.06 -59.28
CA MET A 163 7.71 -14.02 -60.33
C MET A 163 7.16 -13.52 -61.64
N LYS A 164 8.07 -13.15 -62.59
CA LYS A 164 7.78 -12.97 -64.01
C LYS A 164 7.69 -14.32 -64.69
N LYS A 165 6.58 -14.55 -65.39
CA LYS A 165 6.41 -15.68 -66.34
C LYS A 165 7.23 -15.43 -67.58
N HIS A 166 7.89 -16.47 -68.05
CA HIS A 166 8.11 -16.83 -69.47
C HIS A 166 7.72 -18.26 -69.66
#